data_28f67c46d41dd9b981130706621d91a7
#
_entry.id   28f67c46d41dd9b981130706621d91a7
#
_cell.length_a   1.000
_cell.length_b   1.000
_cell.length_c   1.000
_cell.angle_alpha   90.00
_cell.angle_beta   90.00
_cell.angle_gamma   90.00
#
_symmetry.space_group_name_H-M   'P 1'
#
loop_
_entity.id
_entity.type
_entity.pdbx_description
1 polymer ?
#
loop_
_entity_poly.entity_id
_entity_poly.type
_entity_poly.pdbx_seq_one_letter_code
_entity_poly.pdbx_strand_id
1 'polypeptide(L)'
;MGGSTGAGGDPNTIIFWSNHPGTSKNQETELINRFHAQHPELTVKLVDAGRNYEEVAQKFNAALTGGALPDVVVLSDVWWFNYALNKAIEPLDEHIAAAAVPVADYVDSFVDDYRFDDKLWALPYARSTQIFCYNRGLWARAGLPDRGPQSWQEFDEWGPELQRAIGAGKWAHGWGDAKNYLAWTFQGPNWTFGGAYSDRWTLKFSDPRTAEAGNFLRDMINRKRYAAIRPQLAVDFGTGVVGSAITSTGDIKGIVANAAGKLDFATAFLPHPNGPGCTTGGAGLAIPSRISDQRKANAVRFVEFITNPVNTAYFSQATGYIPVRKSAVRDPSEQQFLAANRNFATAVDQLPLTRSQDYARVFLPGADQIIGTGLEQIGLQNRDVKSAFADITDRLQTIYDRQIEPKLPR
;
A
#
# COMPACT_ATOMS: atom_id res chain seq x y z
N MET A 1 12.82 -43.62 -19.31
CA MET A 1 13.93 -42.80 -18.79
C MET A 1 13.99 -41.50 -19.60
N GLY A 2 13.58 -40.42 -19.03
CA GLY A 2 13.59 -39.09 -19.65
C GLY A 2 13.56 -38.05 -18.54
N GLY A 3 14.74 -37.83 -17.93
CA GLY A 3 14.87 -36.83 -16.89
C GLY A 3 14.75 -35.45 -17.50
N SER A 4 13.69 -34.72 -17.12
CA SER A 4 13.58 -33.29 -17.34
C SER A 4 14.59 -32.60 -16.44
N THR A 5 15.70 -32.14 -17.00
CA THR A 5 16.66 -31.22 -16.35
C THR A 5 16.04 -29.83 -16.37
N GLY A 6 15.08 -29.57 -15.48
CA GLY A 6 14.75 -28.21 -15.08
C GLY A 6 16.00 -27.57 -14.49
N ALA A 7 16.31 -26.32 -14.85
CA ALA A 7 17.43 -25.56 -14.32
C ALA A 7 17.30 -25.43 -12.79
N GLY A 8 17.74 -26.47 -12.06
CA GLY A 8 17.71 -26.54 -10.62
C GLY A 8 18.85 -25.70 -10.06
N GLY A 9 18.53 -24.52 -9.54
CA GLY A 9 19.46 -23.84 -8.63
C GLY A 9 19.68 -24.71 -7.39
N ASP A 10 20.78 -24.46 -6.68
CA ASP A 10 21.07 -25.08 -5.39
C ASP A 10 19.82 -24.99 -4.48
N PRO A 11 19.26 -26.15 -4.01
CA PRO A 11 18.03 -26.15 -3.22
C PRO A 11 18.19 -25.42 -1.88
N ASN A 12 19.41 -25.17 -1.41
CA ASN A 12 19.72 -24.42 -0.22
C ASN A 12 19.90 -22.92 -0.46
N THR A 13 19.76 -22.48 -1.70
CA THR A 13 19.81 -21.05 -2.05
C THR A 13 18.39 -20.53 -2.28
N ILE A 14 18.00 -19.51 -1.50
CA ILE A 14 16.72 -18.80 -1.62
C ILE A 14 16.95 -17.52 -2.42
N ILE A 15 16.28 -17.39 -3.56
CA ILE A 15 16.32 -16.17 -4.39
C ILE A 15 15.14 -15.27 -3.99
N PHE A 16 15.45 -14.14 -3.35
CA PHE A 16 14.46 -13.17 -2.87
C PHE A 16 14.41 -11.96 -3.80
N TRP A 17 13.25 -11.74 -4.46
CA TRP A 17 13.01 -10.58 -5.31
C TRP A 17 12.22 -9.51 -4.57
N SER A 18 12.83 -8.33 -4.45
CA SER A 18 12.24 -7.17 -3.78
C SER A 18 12.47 -5.89 -4.61
N ASN A 19 11.59 -4.89 -4.43
CA ASN A 19 11.80 -3.52 -4.91
C ASN A 19 12.35 -2.60 -3.81
N HIS A 20 12.43 -3.09 -2.58
CA HIS A 20 12.89 -2.29 -1.44
C HIS A 20 14.39 -2.01 -1.40
N PRO A 21 15.29 -2.74 -2.11
CA PRO A 21 16.71 -2.39 -2.13
C PRO A 21 17.00 -0.95 -2.55
N GLY A 22 16.12 -0.32 -3.35
CA GLY A 22 16.25 1.09 -3.72
C GLY A 22 16.15 2.07 -2.56
N THR A 23 15.43 1.71 -1.48
CA THR A 23 15.18 2.57 -0.31
C THR A 23 15.58 1.93 1.01
N SER A 24 15.57 0.59 1.11
CA SER A 24 15.72 -0.17 2.35
C SER A 24 16.69 -1.35 2.21
N LYS A 25 17.69 -1.22 1.33
CA LYS A 25 18.68 -2.29 1.09
C LYS A 25 19.41 -2.73 2.36
N ASN A 26 19.82 -1.78 3.19
CA ASN A 26 20.53 -2.09 4.44
C ASN A 26 19.64 -2.88 5.39
N GLN A 27 18.36 -2.54 5.46
CA GLN A 27 17.38 -3.21 6.32
C GLN A 27 17.11 -4.65 5.85
N GLU A 28 16.89 -4.86 4.56
CA GLU A 28 16.72 -6.21 4.01
C GLU A 28 18.02 -7.02 4.12
N THR A 29 19.17 -6.42 3.89
CA THR A 29 20.47 -7.09 4.09
C THR A 29 20.67 -7.50 5.55
N GLU A 30 20.32 -6.66 6.50
CA GLU A 30 20.39 -6.98 7.93
C GLU A 30 19.47 -8.15 8.30
N LEU A 31 18.22 -8.16 7.80
CA LEU A 31 17.29 -9.28 8.01
C LEU A 31 17.85 -10.59 7.44
N ILE A 32 18.48 -10.54 6.27
CA ILE A 32 19.15 -11.69 5.66
C ILE A 32 20.35 -12.16 6.50
N ASN A 33 21.17 -11.24 7.02
CA ASN A 33 22.31 -11.58 7.88
C ASN A 33 21.83 -12.25 9.18
N ARG A 34 20.75 -11.77 9.79
CA ARG A 34 20.13 -12.41 10.97
C ARG A 34 19.61 -13.81 10.64
N PHE A 35 19.03 -13.98 9.45
CA PHE A 35 18.59 -15.30 8.98
C PHE A 35 19.76 -16.26 8.82
N HIS A 36 20.85 -15.85 8.15
CA HIS A 36 22.03 -16.68 7.99
C HIS A 36 22.69 -17.07 9.32
N ALA A 37 22.65 -16.18 10.32
CA ALA A 37 23.18 -16.49 11.65
C ALA A 37 22.42 -17.63 12.37
N GLN A 38 21.12 -17.78 12.09
CA GLN A 38 20.28 -18.84 12.66
C GLN A 38 20.13 -20.07 11.75
N HIS A 39 20.34 -19.89 10.44
CA HIS A 39 20.20 -20.90 9.41
C HIS A 39 21.44 -20.95 8.50
N PRO A 40 22.62 -21.35 9.05
CA PRO A 40 23.87 -21.33 8.29
C PRO A 40 23.89 -22.32 7.12
N GLU A 41 22.96 -23.28 7.09
CA GLU A 41 22.78 -24.25 6.02
C GLU A 41 22.08 -23.65 4.78
N LEU A 42 21.46 -22.45 4.90
CA LEU A 42 20.72 -21.78 3.84
C LEU A 42 21.43 -20.48 3.41
N THR A 43 21.34 -20.16 2.15
CA THR A 43 21.85 -18.90 1.60
C THR A 43 20.69 -18.11 0.99
N VAL A 44 20.53 -16.85 1.35
CA VAL A 44 19.55 -15.95 0.70
C VAL A 44 20.26 -14.97 -0.21
N LYS A 45 19.82 -14.88 -1.46
CA LYS A 45 20.30 -13.89 -2.44
C LYS A 45 19.21 -12.86 -2.69
N LEU A 46 19.43 -11.64 -2.19
CA LEU A 46 18.58 -10.50 -2.45
C LEU A 46 18.81 -10.01 -3.90
N VAL A 47 17.74 -9.90 -4.64
CA VAL A 47 17.73 -9.37 -5.99
C VAL A 47 16.88 -8.10 -6.02
N ASP A 48 17.50 -7.00 -6.44
CA ASP A 48 16.77 -5.79 -6.80
C ASP A 48 15.95 -6.08 -8.06
N ALA A 49 14.64 -6.24 -7.87
CA ALA A 49 13.73 -6.67 -8.92
C ALA A 49 13.02 -5.50 -9.61
N GLY A 50 13.29 -4.26 -9.19
CA GLY A 50 12.71 -3.06 -9.75
C GLY A 50 12.61 -1.93 -8.73
N ARG A 51 12.35 -0.72 -9.22
CA ARG A 51 12.23 0.50 -8.39
C ARG A 51 10.88 0.63 -7.68
N ASN A 52 9.89 -0.11 -8.15
CA ASN A 52 8.52 -0.13 -7.63
C ASN A 52 7.87 -1.49 -7.86
N TYR A 53 6.68 -1.70 -7.33
CA TYR A 53 5.94 -2.97 -7.44
C TYR A 53 5.57 -3.34 -8.88
N GLU A 54 5.36 -2.34 -9.73
CA GLU A 54 5.05 -2.53 -11.16
C GLU A 54 6.23 -3.19 -11.90
N GLU A 55 7.44 -2.70 -11.68
CA GLU A 55 8.65 -3.27 -12.29
C GLU A 55 8.92 -4.69 -11.78
N VAL A 56 8.68 -4.97 -10.49
CA VAL A 56 8.74 -6.34 -9.95
C VAL A 56 7.76 -7.26 -10.66
N ALA A 57 6.52 -6.81 -10.84
CA ALA A 57 5.49 -7.58 -11.53
C ALA A 57 5.85 -7.84 -12.99
N GLN A 58 6.37 -6.83 -13.71
CA GLN A 58 6.83 -7.00 -15.09
C GLN A 58 7.97 -8.03 -15.18
N LYS A 59 8.96 -7.96 -14.28
CA LYS A 59 10.06 -8.93 -14.21
C LYS A 59 9.53 -10.34 -13.87
N PHE A 60 8.55 -10.45 -12.96
CA PHE A 60 7.95 -11.73 -12.61
C PHE A 60 7.15 -12.32 -13.77
N ASN A 61 6.38 -11.51 -14.51
CA ASN A 61 5.69 -11.92 -15.73
C ASN A 61 6.66 -12.48 -16.79
N ALA A 62 7.81 -11.81 -17.00
CA ALA A 62 8.84 -12.30 -17.91
C ALA A 62 9.41 -13.65 -17.45
N ALA A 63 9.65 -13.83 -16.15
CA ALA A 63 10.15 -15.10 -15.60
C ALA A 63 9.13 -16.24 -15.72
N LEU A 64 7.83 -15.95 -15.60
CA LEU A 64 6.77 -16.95 -15.78
C LEU A 64 6.74 -17.56 -17.20
N THR A 65 7.23 -16.84 -18.21
CA THR A 65 7.21 -17.29 -19.62
C THR A 65 8.45 -18.08 -20.04
N GLY A 66 9.45 -18.23 -19.19
CA GLY A 66 10.64 -19.05 -19.51
C GLY A 66 11.92 -18.65 -18.78
N GLY A 67 11.84 -17.75 -17.82
CA GLY A 67 12.95 -17.33 -16.97
C GLY A 67 13.13 -18.19 -15.71
N ALA A 68 14.20 -17.91 -14.98
CA ALA A 68 14.41 -18.46 -13.65
C ALA A 68 13.47 -17.76 -12.65
N LEU A 69 12.61 -18.53 -11.99
CA LEU A 69 11.70 -18.02 -10.95
C LEU A 69 12.47 -17.79 -9.65
N PRO A 70 12.12 -16.73 -8.91
CA PRO A 70 12.57 -16.55 -7.52
C PRO A 70 11.98 -17.63 -6.61
N ASP A 71 12.41 -17.67 -5.36
CA ASP A 71 11.78 -18.46 -4.31
C ASP A 71 10.76 -17.63 -3.53
N VAL A 72 11.07 -16.36 -3.34
CA VAL A 72 10.20 -15.38 -2.69
C VAL A 72 10.14 -14.13 -3.55
N VAL A 73 8.94 -13.61 -3.75
CA VAL A 73 8.69 -12.36 -4.49
C VAL A 73 7.79 -11.42 -3.70
N VAL A 74 8.20 -10.14 -3.63
CA VAL A 74 7.38 -9.06 -3.08
C VAL A 74 6.29 -8.71 -4.08
N LEU A 75 5.03 -8.87 -3.70
CA LEU A 75 3.87 -8.52 -4.52
C LEU A 75 2.95 -7.55 -3.76
N SER A 76 2.62 -6.45 -4.42
CA SER A 76 1.66 -5.49 -3.85
C SER A 76 0.22 -5.98 -3.94
N ASP A 77 -0.66 -5.27 -3.26
CA ASP A 77 -2.11 -5.53 -3.20
C ASP A 77 -2.75 -5.68 -4.57
N VAL A 78 -2.26 -4.95 -5.58
CA VAL A 78 -2.87 -4.91 -6.93
C VAL A 78 -2.33 -5.98 -7.87
N TRP A 79 -1.38 -6.83 -7.41
CA TRP A 79 -0.73 -7.81 -8.29
C TRP A 79 -0.95 -9.27 -7.88
N TRP A 80 -0.92 -9.59 -6.59
CA TRP A 80 -0.93 -10.96 -6.11
C TRP A 80 -2.15 -11.76 -6.58
N PHE A 81 -3.34 -11.13 -6.60
CA PHE A 81 -4.59 -11.80 -6.95
C PHE A 81 -4.56 -12.39 -8.37
N ASN A 82 -4.05 -11.64 -9.35
CA ASN A 82 -3.92 -12.13 -10.71
C ASN A 82 -3.00 -13.34 -10.82
N TYR A 83 -1.93 -13.35 -10.04
CA TYR A 83 -1.00 -14.49 -10.00
C TYR A 83 -1.65 -15.70 -9.32
N ALA A 84 -2.40 -15.50 -8.26
CA ALA A 84 -3.19 -16.55 -7.60
C ALA A 84 -4.22 -17.15 -8.55
N LEU A 85 -5.02 -16.31 -9.20
CA LEU A 85 -6.07 -16.72 -10.15
C LEU A 85 -5.50 -17.51 -11.35
N ASN A 86 -4.29 -17.18 -11.79
CA ASN A 86 -3.57 -17.88 -12.86
C ASN A 86 -2.67 -19.02 -12.34
N LYS A 87 -2.74 -19.37 -11.06
CA LYS A 87 -1.94 -20.45 -10.42
C LYS A 87 -0.42 -20.24 -10.61
N ALA A 88 0.03 -19.00 -10.66
CA ALA A 88 1.44 -18.64 -10.80
C ALA A 88 2.17 -18.56 -9.45
N ILE A 89 1.42 -18.33 -8.37
CA ILE A 89 1.89 -18.40 -6.99
C ILE A 89 1.18 -19.51 -6.24
N GLU A 90 1.78 -19.96 -5.15
CA GLU A 90 1.33 -21.08 -4.32
C GLU A 90 0.34 -20.60 -3.25
N PRO A 91 -0.78 -21.31 -2.99
CA PRO A 91 -1.52 -21.12 -1.75
C PRO A 91 -0.67 -21.60 -0.55
N LEU A 92 -0.61 -20.80 0.50
CA LEU A 92 0.37 -21.00 1.57
C LEU A 92 -0.13 -21.87 2.73
N ASP A 93 -1.41 -22.24 2.78
CA ASP A 93 -2.05 -22.85 3.95
C ASP A 93 -1.36 -24.15 4.40
N GLU A 94 -1.04 -25.07 3.48
CA GLU A 94 -0.35 -26.31 3.80
C GLU A 94 1.10 -26.06 4.28
N HIS A 95 1.81 -25.14 3.65
CA HIS A 95 3.18 -24.80 3.99
C HIS A 95 3.26 -24.09 5.35
N ILE A 96 2.28 -23.21 5.62
CA ILE A 96 2.11 -22.52 6.90
C ILE A 96 1.85 -23.52 8.03
N ALA A 97 0.96 -24.49 7.79
CA ALA A 97 0.66 -25.55 8.76
C ALA A 97 1.91 -26.42 9.03
N ALA A 98 2.61 -26.83 7.96
CA ALA A 98 3.83 -27.65 8.09
C ALA A 98 4.97 -26.93 8.82
N ALA A 99 5.11 -25.62 8.64
CA ALA A 99 6.11 -24.78 9.30
C ALA A 99 5.64 -24.20 10.64
N ALA A 100 4.41 -24.51 11.08
CA ALA A 100 3.79 -23.99 12.30
C ALA A 100 3.82 -22.45 12.41
N VAL A 101 3.62 -21.75 11.27
CA VAL A 101 3.61 -20.28 11.23
C VAL A 101 2.39 -19.76 12.01
N PRO A 102 2.56 -18.90 13.03
CA PRO A 102 1.45 -18.42 13.85
C PRO A 102 0.65 -17.32 13.14
N VAL A 103 -0.18 -17.69 12.14
CA VAL A 103 -0.96 -16.74 11.33
C VAL A 103 -1.89 -15.88 12.18
N ALA A 104 -2.43 -16.41 13.29
CA ALA A 104 -3.29 -15.67 14.21
C ALA A 104 -2.59 -14.47 14.89
N ASP A 105 -1.25 -14.43 14.91
CA ASP A 105 -0.47 -13.31 15.42
C ASP A 105 -0.28 -12.19 14.39
N TYR A 106 -0.50 -12.44 13.11
CA TYR A 106 -0.51 -11.35 12.12
C TYR A 106 -1.71 -10.43 12.34
N VAL A 107 -1.57 -9.17 11.94
CA VAL A 107 -2.67 -8.19 11.97
C VAL A 107 -3.76 -8.68 11.02
N ASP A 108 -4.99 -8.81 11.51
CA ASP A 108 -6.08 -9.47 10.76
C ASP A 108 -6.34 -8.81 9.41
N SER A 109 -6.47 -7.48 9.36
CA SER A 109 -6.71 -6.74 8.12
C SER A 109 -5.59 -6.92 7.09
N PHE A 110 -4.36 -7.16 7.53
CA PHE A 110 -3.23 -7.41 6.63
C PHE A 110 -3.24 -8.82 6.04
N VAL A 111 -3.68 -9.81 6.84
CA VAL A 111 -3.84 -11.19 6.36
C VAL A 111 -5.04 -11.29 5.40
N ASP A 112 -6.14 -10.63 5.75
CA ASP A 112 -7.37 -10.66 4.95
C ASP A 112 -7.16 -10.07 3.54
N ASP A 113 -6.24 -9.11 3.39
CA ASP A 113 -5.85 -8.54 2.09
C ASP A 113 -5.24 -9.57 1.12
N TYR A 114 -4.76 -10.74 1.63
CA TYR A 114 -4.16 -11.80 0.82
C TYR A 114 -4.97 -13.10 0.83
N ARG A 115 -6.23 -13.02 1.29
CA ARG A 115 -7.15 -14.17 1.24
C ARG A 115 -8.06 -14.11 0.03
N PHE A 116 -8.19 -15.25 -0.61
CA PHE A 116 -9.16 -15.48 -1.68
C PHE A 116 -9.48 -16.96 -1.75
N ASP A 117 -10.77 -17.31 -1.91
CA ASP A 117 -11.27 -18.67 -2.01
C ASP A 117 -10.82 -19.54 -0.82
N ASP A 118 -10.99 -19.00 0.41
CA ASP A 118 -10.59 -19.59 1.70
C ASP A 118 -9.11 -19.96 1.82
N LYS A 119 -8.26 -19.44 0.91
CA LYS A 119 -6.82 -19.68 0.90
C LYS A 119 -6.05 -18.40 1.14
N LEU A 120 -4.87 -18.55 1.75
CA LEU A 120 -3.89 -17.47 1.94
C LEU A 120 -2.80 -17.56 0.87
N TRP A 121 -2.57 -16.49 0.10
CA TRP A 121 -1.70 -16.48 -1.07
C TRP A 121 -0.38 -15.74 -0.87
N ALA A 122 -0.28 -14.92 0.17
CA ALA A 122 0.94 -14.25 0.57
C ALA A 122 0.91 -13.96 2.06
N LEU A 123 2.09 -13.82 2.70
CA LEU A 123 2.19 -13.31 4.06
C LEU A 123 2.48 -11.81 4.05
N PRO A 124 1.84 -11.01 4.93
CA PRO A 124 2.09 -9.59 5.03
C PRO A 124 3.57 -9.26 5.29
N TYR A 125 4.11 -8.22 4.61
CA TYR A 125 5.51 -7.80 4.79
C TYR A 125 5.65 -6.29 4.95
N ALA A 126 5.68 -5.54 3.87
CA ALA A 126 5.79 -4.08 3.87
C ALA A 126 4.38 -3.47 3.85
N ARG A 127 3.73 -3.46 5.02
CA ARG A 127 2.33 -3.00 5.15
C ARG A 127 2.24 -1.57 5.62
N SER A 128 1.29 -0.85 5.07
CA SER A 128 1.04 0.56 5.35
C SER A 128 -0.45 0.86 5.46
N THR A 129 -0.76 2.04 5.97
CA THR A 129 -2.07 2.68 5.85
C THR A 129 -1.87 4.07 5.26
N GLN A 130 -2.97 4.67 4.84
CA GLN A 130 -3.00 6.11 4.55
C GLN A 130 -2.95 6.89 5.86
N ILE A 131 -2.31 8.05 5.83
CA ILE A 131 -2.32 9.01 6.94
C ILE A 131 -2.53 10.43 6.41
N PHE A 132 -3.13 11.28 7.21
CA PHE A 132 -3.23 12.70 6.97
C PHE A 132 -2.04 13.41 7.61
N CYS A 133 -1.18 14.03 6.79
CA CYS A 133 -0.06 14.86 7.25
C CYS A 133 -0.43 16.32 7.17
N TYR A 134 -0.06 17.12 8.18
CA TYR A 134 -0.30 18.56 8.17
C TYR A 134 0.83 19.37 8.82
N ASN A 135 1.08 20.56 8.28
CA ASN A 135 2.06 21.53 8.78
C ASN A 135 1.46 22.30 9.96
N ARG A 136 1.94 22.05 11.19
CA ARG A 136 1.45 22.66 12.43
C ARG A 136 1.59 24.18 12.42
N GLY A 137 2.73 24.67 11.91
CA GLY A 137 2.95 26.12 11.79
C GLY A 137 1.97 26.79 10.83
N LEU A 138 1.57 26.12 9.74
CA LEU A 138 0.52 26.59 8.84
C LEU A 138 -0.85 26.60 9.53
N TRP A 139 -1.21 25.51 10.24
CA TRP A 139 -2.45 25.42 11.00
C TRP A 139 -2.57 26.57 12.01
N ALA A 140 -1.52 26.82 12.78
CA ALA A 140 -1.48 27.94 13.73
C ALA A 140 -1.68 29.30 13.05
N ARG A 141 -1.03 29.54 11.89
CA ARG A 141 -1.21 30.79 11.13
C ARG A 141 -2.61 30.95 10.57
N ALA A 142 -3.28 29.86 10.25
CA ALA A 142 -4.67 29.86 9.79
C ALA A 142 -5.69 29.91 10.93
N GLY A 143 -5.24 29.92 12.20
CA GLY A 143 -6.12 29.94 13.38
C GLY A 143 -6.86 28.63 13.62
N LEU A 144 -6.35 27.51 13.08
CA LEU A 144 -6.96 26.20 13.21
C LEU A 144 -6.46 25.42 14.43
N PRO A 145 -7.25 24.50 14.97
CA PRO A 145 -6.83 23.64 16.07
C PRO A 145 -5.70 22.70 15.64
N ASP A 146 -4.77 22.38 16.55
CA ASP A 146 -3.63 21.47 16.29
C ASP A 146 -4.10 20.02 16.25
N ARG A 147 -4.85 19.66 15.22
CA ARG A 147 -5.37 18.33 14.90
C ARG A 147 -5.68 18.20 13.40
N GLY A 148 -5.85 16.95 12.94
CA GLY A 148 -6.45 16.69 11.63
C GLY A 148 -7.95 17.04 11.58
N PRO A 149 -8.53 17.14 10.39
CA PRO A 149 -9.96 17.36 10.21
C PRO A 149 -10.77 16.13 10.65
N GLN A 150 -11.94 16.34 11.23
CA GLN A 150 -12.86 15.27 11.64
C GLN A 150 -13.74 14.78 10.49
N SER A 151 -13.96 15.63 9.48
CA SER A 151 -14.67 15.29 8.26
C SER A 151 -14.04 16.02 7.06
N TRP A 152 -14.32 15.54 5.86
CA TRP A 152 -13.89 16.24 4.64
C TRP A 152 -14.63 17.54 4.42
N GLN A 153 -15.84 17.66 4.95
CA GLN A 153 -16.59 18.92 4.97
C GLN A 153 -15.88 19.97 5.84
N GLU A 154 -15.45 19.61 7.06
CA GLU A 154 -14.64 20.48 7.91
C GLU A 154 -13.34 20.90 7.21
N PHE A 155 -12.67 19.96 6.57
CA PHE A 155 -11.44 20.27 5.81
C PHE A 155 -11.70 21.23 4.65
N ASP A 156 -12.82 21.05 3.96
CA ASP A 156 -13.23 21.91 2.85
C ASP A 156 -13.57 23.36 3.31
N GLU A 157 -14.03 23.52 4.54
CA GLU A 157 -14.21 24.82 5.18
C GLU A 157 -12.87 25.48 5.55
N TRP A 158 -11.87 24.67 5.99
CA TRP A 158 -10.52 25.14 6.32
C TRP A 158 -9.67 25.47 5.09
N GLY A 159 -9.95 24.85 3.97
CA GLY A 159 -9.13 24.95 2.76
C GLY A 159 -8.81 26.38 2.30
N PRO A 160 -9.80 27.28 2.18
CA PRO A 160 -9.55 28.69 1.79
C PRO A 160 -8.71 29.46 2.78
N GLU A 161 -8.87 29.22 4.10
CA GLU A 161 -8.06 29.86 5.15
C GLU A 161 -6.61 29.37 5.09
N LEU A 162 -6.41 28.06 4.96
CA LEU A 162 -5.11 27.45 4.79
C LEU A 162 -4.42 27.96 3.52
N GLN A 163 -5.16 28.14 2.41
CA GLN A 163 -4.62 28.65 1.15
C GLN A 163 -4.17 30.11 1.29
N ARG A 164 -4.91 30.94 2.02
CA ARG A 164 -4.48 32.31 2.33
C ARG A 164 -3.23 32.32 3.19
N ALA A 165 -3.17 31.46 4.21
CA ALA A 165 -2.05 31.39 5.15
C ALA A 165 -0.76 30.84 4.52
N ILE A 166 -0.86 29.90 3.55
CA ILE A 166 0.32 29.34 2.87
C ILE A 166 0.90 30.27 1.79
N GLY A 167 0.03 31.06 1.15
CA GLY A 167 0.43 32.07 0.17
C GLY A 167 0.50 31.57 -1.28
N ALA A 168 0.87 32.48 -2.16
CA ALA A 168 0.93 32.24 -3.60
C ALA A 168 2.04 31.24 -3.98
N GLY A 169 1.82 30.45 -5.03
CA GLY A 169 2.78 29.47 -5.53
C GLY A 169 2.87 28.18 -4.72
N LYS A 170 2.04 28.04 -3.68
CA LYS A 170 1.92 26.87 -2.81
C LYS A 170 0.45 26.45 -2.69
N TRP A 171 0.19 25.29 -2.14
CA TRP A 171 -1.17 24.75 -1.98
C TRP A 171 -1.43 24.31 -0.55
N ALA A 172 -2.63 24.57 -0.06
CA ALA A 172 -3.05 24.10 1.26
C ALA A 172 -3.07 22.57 1.34
N HIS A 173 -3.38 21.89 0.22
CA HIS A 173 -3.44 20.43 0.16
C HIS A 173 -2.83 19.87 -1.12
N GLY A 174 -2.18 18.72 -0.99
CA GLY A 174 -1.64 17.95 -2.11
C GLY A 174 -2.27 16.56 -2.20
N TRP A 175 -2.58 16.15 -3.42
CA TRP A 175 -2.87 14.77 -3.80
C TRP A 175 -1.71 14.20 -4.61
N GLY A 176 -1.40 12.91 -4.47
CA GLY A 176 -0.52 12.22 -5.40
C GLY A 176 -1.12 12.17 -6.81
N ASP A 177 -0.31 11.93 -7.84
CA ASP A 177 -0.80 11.66 -9.19
C ASP A 177 -1.19 10.17 -9.35
N ALA A 178 -1.63 9.79 -10.54
CA ALA A 178 -2.02 8.41 -10.84
C ALA A 178 -0.90 7.39 -10.61
N LYS A 179 0.37 7.78 -10.73
CA LYS A 179 1.54 6.91 -10.49
C LYS A 179 1.94 6.86 -9.02
N ASN A 180 1.51 7.84 -8.24
CA ASN A 180 1.78 7.99 -6.81
C ASN A 180 0.49 7.84 -6.00
N TYR A 181 -0.19 6.72 -6.21
CA TYR A 181 -1.25 6.19 -5.36
C TYR A 181 -2.55 7.00 -5.30
N LEU A 182 -2.88 7.87 -6.28
CA LEU A 182 -4.13 8.66 -6.25
C LEU A 182 -5.37 7.76 -6.10
N ALA A 183 -5.45 6.65 -6.83
CA ALA A 183 -6.56 5.72 -6.71
C ALA A 183 -6.65 5.10 -5.30
N TRP A 184 -5.51 4.85 -4.66
CA TRP A 184 -5.46 4.33 -3.30
C TRP A 184 -5.85 5.40 -2.27
N THR A 185 -5.24 6.58 -2.34
CA THR A 185 -5.47 7.66 -1.36
C THR A 185 -6.86 8.26 -1.44
N PHE A 186 -7.50 8.24 -2.61
CA PHE A 186 -8.87 8.72 -2.79
C PHE A 186 -9.94 7.73 -2.29
N GLN A 187 -9.61 6.45 -2.11
CA GLN A 187 -10.59 5.44 -1.72
C GLN A 187 -11.18 5.69 -0.32
N GLY A 188 -10.34 6.08 0.66
CA GLY A 188 -10.81 6.44 2.00
C GLY A 188 -11.80 7.62 1.99
N PRO A 189 -11.47 8.77 1.41
CA PRO A 189 -12.42 9.85 1.17
C PRO A 189 -13.71 9.40 0.50
N ASN A 190 -13.63 8.60 -0.58
CA ASN A 190 -14.82 8.09 -1.27
C ASN A 190 -15.75 7.32 -0.32
N TRP A 191 -15.20 6.45 0.55
CA TRP A 191 -15.98 5.72 1.54
C TRP A 191 -16.68 6.63 2.54
N THR A 192 -16.04 7.71 2.98
CA THR A 192 -16.62 8.63 3.97
C THR A 192 -17.73 9.51 3.38
N PHE A 193 -17.78 9.69 2.07
CA PHE A 193 -18.95 10.22 1.35
C PHE A 193 -20.07 9.16 1.19
N GLY A 194 -19.79 7.90 1.58
CA GLY A 194 -20.72 6.77 1.42
C GLY A 194 -20.64 6.11 0.04
N GLY A 195 -19.66 6.48 -0.78
CA GLY A 195 -19.36 5.85 -2.05
C GLY A 195 -18.44 4.65 -1.93
N ALA A 196 -18.08 4.04 -3.06
CA ALA A 196 -17.11 2.97 -3.18
C ALA A 196 -16.69 2.85 -4.65
N TYR A 197 -15.56 2.19 -4.93
CA TYR A 197 -15.25 1.77 -6.30
C TYR A 197 -16.03 0.52 -6.69
N SER A 198 -16.25 -0.39 -5.73
CA SER A 198 -17.10 -1.56 -5.92
C SER A 198 -17.61 -2.11 -4.58
N ASP A 199 -18.71 -2.88 -4.66
CA ASP A 199 -19.11 -3.83 -3.64
C ASP A 199 -18.83 -5.22 -4.20
N ARG A 200 -17.77 -5.87 -3.72
CA ARG A 200 -17.16 -7.04 -4.34
C ARG A 200 -16.94 -6.77 -5.84
N TRP A 201 -17.58 -7.57 -6.71
CA TRP A 201 -17.44 -7.45 -8.18
C TRP A 201 -18.39 -6.43 -8.83
N THR A 202 -19.34 -5.87 -8.07
CA THR A 202 -20.27 -4.86 -8.58
C THR A 202 -19.64 -3.47 -8.54
N LEU A 203 -19.35 -2.88 -9.68
CA LEU A 203 -18.79 -1.53 -9.79
C LEU A 203 -19.77 -0.47 -9.28
N LYS A 204 -19.27 0.55 -8.58
CA LYS A 204 -20.05 1.60 -7.90
C LYS A 204 -19.71 3.02 -8.36
N PHE A 205 -19.03 3.18 -9.48
CA PHE A 205 -18.68 4.51 -9.98
C PHE A 205 -19.90 5.35 -10.42
N SER A 206 -21.01 4.71 -10.77
CA SER A 206 -22.28 5.39 -11.07
C SER A 206 -23.11 5.79 -9.84
N ASP A 207 -22.68 5.37 -8.63
CA ASP A 207 -23.37 5.75 -7.40
C ASP A 207 -23.27 7.27 -7.18
N PRO A 208 -24.39 7.96 -6.85
CA PRO A 208 -24.37 9.40 -6.61
C PRO A 208 -23.37 9.84 -5.52
N ARG A 209 -23.11 9.01 -4.50
CA ARG A 209 -22.17 9.29 -3.41
C ARG A 209 -20.72 9.21 -3.89
N THR A 210 -20.41 8.25 -4.77
CA THR A 210 -19.09 8.19 -5.45
C THR A 210 -18.89 9.43 -6.34
N ALA A 211 -19.94 9.86 -7.04
CA ALA A 211 -19.89 11.09 -7.82
C ALA A 211 -19.72 12.34 -6.94
N GLU A 212 -20.31 12.37 -5.76
CA GLU A 212 -20.12 13.46 -4.78
C GLU A 212 -18.65 13.54 -4.32
N ALA A 213 -18.02 12.41 -3.98
CA ALA A 213 -16.60 12.36 -3.66
C ALA A 213 -15.72 12.85 -4.84
N GLY A 214 -16.04 12.46 -6.07
CA GLY A 214 -15.35 12.95 -7.26
C GLY A 214 -15.51 14.46 -7.47
N ASN A 215 -16.70 15.01 -7.20
CA ASN A 215 -16.93 16.46 -7.26
C ASN A 215 -16.18 17.19 -6.14
N PHE A 216 -16.06 16.62 -4.96
CA PHE A 216 -15.22 17.17 -3.89
C PHE A 216 -13.76 17.32 -4.35
N LEU A 217 -13.15 16.28 -4.92
CA LEU A 217 -11.80 16.35 -5.50
C LEU A 217 -11.70 17.44 -6.59
N ARG A 218 -12.67 17.48 -7.51
CA ARG A 218 -12.73 18.47 -8.59
C ARG A 218 -12.81 19.89 -8.06
N ASP A 219 -13.68 20.13 -7.10
CA ASP A 219 -13.98 21.44 -6.55
C ASP A 219 -12.81 22.04 -5.80
N MET A 220 -12.12 21.25 -4.95
CA MET A 220 -10.97 21.73 -4.19
C MET A 220 -9.81 22.16 -5.10
N ILE A 221 -9.66 21.53 -6.27
CA ILE A 221 -8.60 21.85 -7.25
C ILE A 221 -9.02 22.97 -8.20
N ASN A 222 -10.19 22.88 -8.80
CA ASN A 222 -10.57 23.74 -9.94
C ASN A 222 -11.43 24.94 -9.53
N ARG A 223 -12.33 24.81 -8.56
CA ARG A 223 -13.23 25.87 -8.14
C ARG A 223 -12.68 26.64 -6.92
N LYS A 224 -12.34 25.94 -5.86
CA LYS A 224 -11.83 26.53 -4.60
C LYS A 224 -10.32 26.79 -4.62
N ARG A 225 -9.57 26.06 -5.43
CA ARG A 225 -8.15 26.26 -5.74
C ARG A 225 -7.21 26.24 -4.53
N TYR A 226 -7.51 25.42 -3.52
CA TYR A 226 -6.64 25.22 -2.38
C TYR A 226 -5.88 23.88 -2.42
N ALA A 227 -6.14 23.04 -3.41
CA ALA A 227 -5.46 21.75 -3.59
C ALA A 227 -4.83 21.62 -4.98
N ALA A 228 -3.85 20.73 -5.10
CA ALA A 228 -3.21 20.37 -6.37
C ALA A 228 -2.81 18.90 -6.40
N ILE A 229 -2.72 18.35 -7.61
CA ILE A 229 -2.11 17.03 -7.85
C ILE A 229 -0.60 17.23 -8.02
N ARG A 230 0.19 16.44 -7.26
CA ARG A 230 1.66 16.63 -7.13
C ARG A 230 2.38 15.29 -7.34
N PRO A 231 3.22 15.16 -8.39
CA PRO A 231 3.96 13.92 -8.68
C PRO A 231 5.00 13.54 -7.61
N GLN A 232 5.45 14.50 -6.80
CA GLN A 232 6.42 14.27 -5.73
C GLN A 232 5.84 14.69 -4.38
N LEU A 233 4.64 14.23 -4.06
CA LEU A 233 3.84 14.71 -2.94
C LEU A 233 4.58 14.70 -1.59
N ALA A 234 5.29 13.62 -1.26
CA ALA A 234 6.04 13.50 0.00
C ALA A 234 7.18 14.53 0.09
N VAL A 235 7.87 14.81 -1.01
CA VAL A 235 8.91 15.85 -1.10
C VAL A 235 8.27 17.23 -0.97
N ASP A 236 7.19 17.49 -1.71
CA ASP A 236 6.48 18.76 -1.70
C ASP A 236 5.90 19.10 -0.31
N PHE A 237 5.41 18.08 0.42
CA PHE A 237 4.97 18.26 1.80
C PHE A 237 6.17 18.50 2.73
N GLY A 238 7.20 17.67 2.68
CA GLY A 238 8.39 17.82 3.52
C GLY A 238 9.11 19.18 3.35
N THR A 239 9.06 19.75 2.14
CA THR A 239 9.66 21.07 1.83
C THR A 239 8.69 22.23 2.00
N GLY A 240 7.43 21.98 2.38
CA GLY A 240 6.42 23.02 2.63
C GLY A 240 5.86 23.67 1.37
N VAL A 241 5.91 22.99 0.23
CA VAL A 241 5.24 23.39 -1.02
C VAL A 241 3.74 23.12 -0.92
N VAL A 242 3.36 22.04 -0.23
CA VAL A 242 1.97 21.79 0.17
C VAL A 242 1.85 21.80 1.69
N GLY A 243 0.73 22.27 2.21
CA GLY A 243 0.47 22.43 3.65
C GLY A 243 -0.07 21.19 4.33
N SER A 244 -0.70 20.30 3.57
CA SER A 244 -1.20 18.98 4.02
C SER A 244 -1.19 17.99 2.88
N ALA A 245 -1.24 16.72 3.22
CA ALA A 245 -1.27 15.63 2.25
C ALA A 245 -1.91 14.37 2.83
N ILE A 246 -2.55 13.57 1.98
CA ILE A 246 -2.80 12.15 2.28
C ILE A 246 -1.66 11.36 1.65
N THR A 247 -0.93 10.61 2.46
CA THR A 247 0.20 9.83 1.99
C THR A 247 0.29 8.47 2.67
N SER A 248 1.26 7.65 2.29
CA SER A 248 1.55 6.37 2.93
C SER A 248 2.35 6.54 4.21
N THR A 249 2.15 5.68 5.19
CA THR A 249 3.05 5.57 6.35
C THR A 249 4.49 5.28 5.94
N GLY A 250 4.71 4.56 4.83
CA GLY A 250 6.04 4.32 4.27
C GLY A 250 6.78 5.59 3.81
N ASP A 251 6.06 6.71 3.62
CA ASP A 251 6.65 7.99 3.21
C ASP A 251 7.15 8.83 4.40
N ILE A 252 6.73 8.52 5.64
CA ILE A 252 7.02 9.36 6.83
C ILE A 252 8.52 9.61 6.96
N LYS A 253 9.34 8.59 6.79
CA LYS A 253 10.79 8.71 6.94
C LYS A 253 11.40 9.64 5.88
N GLY A 254 10.92 9.56 4.66
CA GLY A 254 11.28 10.48 3.57
C GLY A 254 10.82 11.90 3.84
N ILE A 255 9.62 12.07 4.37
CA ILE A 255 9.09 13.39 4.77
C ILE A 255 9.96 14.00 5.88
N VAL A 256 10.31 13.24 6.91
CA VAL A 256 11.21 13.71 7.99
C VAL A 256 12.56 14.16 7.42
N ALA A 257 13.14 13.37 6.51
CA ALA A 257 14.41 13.71 5.87
C ALA A 257 14.30 14.99 5.01
N ASN A 258 13.24 15.13 4.21
CA ASN A 258 12.99 16.32 3.39
C ASN A 258 12.69 17.57 4.23
N ALA A 259 12.01 17.39 5.36
CA ALA A 259 11.74 18.49 6.31
C ALA A 259 13.04 19.05 6.93
N ALA A 260 14.06 18.21 7.09
CA ALA A 260 15.39 18.59 7.59
C ALA A 260 15.35 19.45 8.87
N GLY A 261 14.38 19.19 9.75
CA GLY A 261 14.14 19.96 10.98
C GLY A 261 13.52 21.36 10.78
N LYS A 262 13.18 21.76 9.55
CA LYS A 262 12.62 23.08 9.23
C LYS A 262 11.10 23.10 9.17
N LEU A 263 10.46 21.93 9.03
CA LEU A 263 9.02 21.77 9.02
C LEU A 263 8.57 21.04 10.29
N ASP A 264 7.81 21.73 11.14
CA ASP A 264 7.07 21.10 12.23
C ASP A 264 5.75 20.55 11.66
N PHE A 265 5.62 19.22 11.61
CA PHE A 265 4.44 18.57 11.09
C PHE A 265 3.93 17.49 12.04
N ALA A 266 2.65 17.21 11.93
CA ALA A 266 2.02 16.10 12.61
C ALA A 266 1.25 15.23 11.63
N THR A 267 0.95 14.02 12.08
CA THR A 267 0.08 13.08 11.41
C THR A 267 -1.23 12.95 12.18
N ALA A 268 -2.30 12.64 11.46
CA ALA A 268 -3.63 12.43 12.02
C ALA A 268 -4.32 11.28 11.29
N PHE A 269 -5.37 10.74 11.89
CA PHE A 269 -6.28 9.83 11.21
C PHE A 269 -6.92 10.52 10.01
N LEU A 270 -7.20 9.76 8.97
CA LEU A 270 -8.10 10.26 7.94
C LEU A 270 -9.49 10.49 8.55
N PRO A 271 -10.22 11.50 8.08
CA PRO A 271 -11.60 11.70 8.50
C PRO A 271 -12.44 10.43 8.35
N HIS A 272 -13.16 10.04 9.41
CA HIS A 272 -13.94 8.80 9.47
C HIS A 272 -15.28 8.97 10.21
N PRO A 273 -16.10 9.96 9.85
CA PRO A 273 -17.30 10.33 10.62
C PRO A 273 -18.34 9.21 10.72
N ASN A 274 -18.37 8.30 9.75
CA ASN A 274 -19.41 7.27 9.63
C ASN A 274 -18.84 5.84 9.47
N GLY A 275 -17.60 5.61 9.92
CA GLY A 275 -16.95 4.30 9.80
C GLY A 275 -15.54 4.39 9.24
N PRO A 276 -14.94 3.28 8.79
CA PRO A 276 -13.57 3.29 8.27
C PRO A 276 -13.39 4.28 7.13
N GLY A 277 -12.45 5.21 7.29
CA GLY A 277 -12.07 6.20 6.28
C GLY A 277 -10.67 5.97 5.69
N CYS A 278 -10.06 4.84 6.03
CA CYS A 278 -8.69 4.50 5.68
C CYS A 278 -8.59 3.08 5.14
N THR A 279 -7.79 2.89 4.11
CA THR A 279 -7.46 1.56 3.58
C THR A 279 -6.15 1.06 4.16
N THR A 280 -5.98 -0.26 4.20
CA THR A 280 -4.67 -0.89 4.24
C THR A 280 -3.99 -0.78 2.88
N GLY A 281 -2.67 -0.98 2.83
CA GLY A 281 -1.90 -0.97 1.59
C GLY A 281 -0.54 -1.64 1.75
N GLY A 282 0.21 -1.71 0.65
CA GLY A 282 1.58 -2.20 0.64
C GLY A 282 1.76 -3.54 -0.07
N ALA A 283 2.61 -4.39 0.49
CA ALA A 283 3.00 -5.64 -0.14
C ALA A 283 3.06 -6.83 0.83
N GLY A 284 2.92 -8.01 0.25
CA GLY A 284 3.16 -9.30 0.88
C GLY A 284 4.26 -10.07 0.17
N LEU A 285 4.63 -11.19 0.77
CA LEU A 285 5.61 -12.13 0.25
C LEU A 285 4.88 -13.36 -0.28
N ALA A 286 5.00 -13.58 -1.58
CA ALA A 286 4.43 -14.73 -2.26
C ALA A 286 5.51 -15.70 -2.72
N ILE A 287 5.13 -16.97 -2.92
CA ILE A 287 5.99 -18.05 -3.36
C ILE A 287 5.50 -18.54 -4.73
N PRO A 288 6.33 -18.60 -5.78
CA PRO A 288 5.92 -19.13 -7.06
C PRO A 288 5.53 -20.61 -6.99
N SER A 289 4.47 -21.00 -7.69
CA SER A 289 3.96 -22.38 -7.67
C SER A 289 4.89 -23.40 -8.36
N ARG A 290 5.64 -22.95 -9.39
CA ARG A 290 6.47 -23.82 -10.26
C ARG A 290 7.93 -23.93 -9.82
N ILE A 291 8.19 -23.94 -8.51
CA ILE A 291 9.47 -24.31 -7.91
C ILE A 291 9.31 -25.61 -7.14
N SER A 292 10.41 -26.28 -6.77
CA SER A 292 10.37 -27.54 -6.06
C SER A 292 9.85 -27.38 -4.63
N ASP A 293 9.28 -28.46 -4.07
CA ASP A 293 8.73 -28.42 -2.71
C ASP A 293 9.79 -28.09 -1.65
N GLN A 294 11.03 -28.55 -1.85
CA GLN A 294 12.14 -28.17 -0.97
C GLN A 294 12.40 -26.66 -1.00
N ARG A 295 12.36 -26.04 -2.17
CA ARG A 295 12.51 -24.58 -2.33
C ARG A 295 11.34 -23.83 -1.71
N LYS A 296 10.09 -24.32 -1.85
CA LYS A 296 8.91 -23.75 -1.18
C LYS A 296 9.06 -23.81 0.33
N ALA A 297 9.47 -24.95 0.89
CA ALA A 297 9.68 -25.10 2.33
C ALA A 297 10.74 -24.12 2.88
N ASN A 298 11.86 -23.98 2.19
CA ASN A 298 12.90 -23.02 2.56
C ASN A 298 12.43 -21.56 2.42
N ALA A 299 11.64 -21.27 1.39
CA ALA A 299 11.03 -19.95 1.20
C ALA A 299 10.09 -19.58 2.36
N VAL A 300 9.23 -20.49 2.82
CA VAL A 300 8.33 -20.27 3.96
C VAL A 300 9.12 -20.01 5.24
N ARG A 301 10.18 -20.77 5.50
CA ARG A 301 11.07 -20.52 6.67
C ARG A 301 11.67 -19.11 6.64
N PHE A 302 12.13 -18.67 5.48
CA PHE A 302 12.68 -17.32 5.31
C PHE A 302 11.60 -16.24 5.50
N VAL A 303 10.43 -16.42 4.88
CA VAL A 303 9.30 -15.47 5.00
C VAL A 303 8.84 -15.36 6.45
N GLU A 304 8.65 -16.47 7.16
CA GLU A 304 8.31 -16.47 8.58
C GLU A 304 9.36 -15.73 9.41
N PHE A 305 10.63 -16.00 9.17
CA PHE A 305 11.73 -15.37 9.90
C PHE A 305 11.76 -13.85 9.73
N ILE A 306 11.69 -13.32 8.50
CA ILE A 306 11.78 -11.88 8.27
C ILE A 306 10.52 -11.12 8.69
N THR A 307 9.42 -11.84 8.88
CA THR A 307 8.14 -11.29 9.36
C THR A 307 7.83 -11.69 10.82
N ASN A 308 8.74 -12.33 11.54
CA ASN A 308 8.56 -12.62 12.95
C ASN A 308 8.52 -11.33 13.81
N PRO A 309 8.05 -11.39 15.06
CA PRO A 309 7.84 -10.17 15.85
C PRO A 309 9.07 -9.26 15.95
N VAL A 310 10.25 -9.82 16.18
CA VAL A 310 11.49 -9.04 16.34
C VAL A 310 11.90 -8.37 15.02
N ASN A 311 11.81 -9.10 13.92
CA ASN A 311 12.27 -8.64 12.62
C ASN A 311 11.29 -7.66 11.97
N THR A 312 9.97 -7.87 12.14
CA THR A 312 8.98 -6.92 11.66
C THR A 312 9.00 -5.59 12.44
N ALA A 313 9.26 -5.62 13.74
CA ALA A 313 9.47 -4.40 14.53
C ALA A 313 10.73 -3.65 14.06
N TYR A 314 11.84 -4.34 13.87
CA TYR A 314 13.05 -3.74 13.30
C TYR A 314 12.78 -3.08 11.93
N PHE A 315 12.12 -3.80 11.04
CA PHE A 315 11.81 -3.27 9.70
C PHE A 315 10.89 -2.06 9.75
N SER A 316 9.87 -2.10 10.62
CA SER A 316 8.95 -1.00 10.88
C SER A 316 9.68 0.27 11.32
N GLN A 317 10.46 0.19 12.40
CA GLN A 317 11.21 1.32 12.96
C GLN A 317 12.19 1.93 11.97
N ALA A 318 12.76 1.08 11.11
CA ALA A 318 13.74 1.51 10.13
C ALA A 318 13.15 2.11 8.85
N THR A 319 11.90 1.81 8.50
CA THR A 319 11.29 2.18 7.21
C THR A 319 10.05 3.06 7.31
N GLY A 320 9.27 2.91 8.38
CA GLY A 320 7.96 3.55 8.55
C GLY A 320 6.77 2.65 8.17
N TYR A 321 7.02 1.44 7.67
CA TYR A 321 5.96 0.43 7.54
C TYR A 321 5.45 0.01 8.91
N ILE A 322 4.23 -0.55 8.95
CA ILE A 322 3.61 -1.01 10.20
C ILE A 322 4.11 -2.43 10.52
N PRO A 323 4.40 -2.76 11.79
CA PRO A 323 4.71 -4.13 12.17
C PRO A 323 3.56 -5.06 11.78
N VAL A 324 3.86 -6.18 11.12
CA VAL A 324 2.82 -7.08 10.62
C VAL A 324 2.32 -8.08 11.65
N ARG A 325 2.94 -8.13 12.84
CA ARG A 325 2.56 -9.01 13.95
C ARG A 325 1.91 -8.21 15.08
N LYS A 326 0.80 -8.72 15.62
CA LYS A 326 0.12 -8.14 16.80
C LYS A 326 1.02 -8.12 18.03
N SER A 327 1.83 -9.17 18.21
CA SER A 327 2.82 -9.26 19.32
C SER A 327 3.92 -8.22 19.16
N ALA A 328 4.40 -7.94 17.94
CA ALA A 328 5.39 -6.90 17.66
C ALA A 328 4.85 -5.50 17.99
N VAL A 329 3.61 -5.21 17.62
CA VAL A 329 2.98 -3.92 17.97
C VAL A 329 2.92 -3.70 19.49
N ARG A 330 2.74 -4.78 20.27
CA ARG A 330 2.67 -4.72 21.74
C ARG A 330 4.03 -4.85 22.44
N ASP A 331 5.11 -5.08 21.69
CA ASP A 331 6.45 -5.20 22.27
C ASP A 331 6.86 -3.89 22.96
N PRO A 332 7.47 -3.94 24.17
CA PRO A 332 7.89 -2.73 24.89
C PRO A 332 8.83 -1.83 24.09
N SER A 333 9.73 -2.38 23.27
CA SER A 333 10.67 -1.60 22.46
C SER A 333 9.96 -0.85 21.35
N GLU A 334 8.97 -1.48 20.70
CA GLU A 334 8.13 -0.85 19.70
C GLU A 334 7.25 0.24 20.32
N GLN A 335 6.65 -0.02 21.47
CA GLN A 335 5.84 0.98 22.19
C GLN A 335 6.69 2.20 22.61
N GLN A 336 7.94 1.98 23.05
CA GLN A 336 8.86 3.06 23.35
C GLN A 336 9.22 3.86 22.10
N PHE A 337 9.47 3.20 20.97
CA PHE A 337 9.73 3.86 19.69
C PHE A 337 8.54 4.70 19.26
N LEU A 338 7.32 4.16 19.27
CA LEU A 338 6.10 4.85 18.89
C LEU A 338 5.79 6.05 19.81
N ALA A 339 6.04 5.92 21.12
CA ALA A 339 5.90 7.03 22.08
C ALA A 339 6.86 8.18 21.78
N ALA A 340 8.09 7.88 21.38
CA ALA A 340 9.10 8.86 21.00
C ALA A 340 8.90 9.43 19.59
N ASN A 341 8.18 8.73 18.73
CA ASN A 341 7.99 9.06 17.31
C ASN A 341 6.49 9.10 16.95
N ARG A 342 5.76 10.08 17.47
CA ARG A 342 4.29 10.17 17.35
C ARG A 342 3.76 10.12 15.92
N ASN A 343 4.50 10.64 14.95
CA ASN A 343 4.12 10.59 13.54
C ASN A 343 4.09 9.16 12.97
N PHE A 344 4.82 8.20 13.58
CA PHE A 344 4.75 6.78 13.24
C PHE A 344 3.62 6.07 13.97
N ALA A 345 3.30 6.50 15.21
CA ALA A 345 2.27 5.89 16.03
C ALA A 345 0.86 6.01 15.40
N THR A 346 0.56 7.12 14.72
CA THR A 346 -0.75 7.39 14.13
C THR A 346 -1.25 6.24 13.25
N ALA A 347 -0.39 5.63 12.47
CA ALA A 347 -0.74 4.52 11.59
C ALA A 347 -1.16 3.27 12.37
N VAL A 348 -0.45 2.96 13.45
CA VAL A 348 -0.75 1.83 14.32
C VAL A 348 -2.05 2.07 15.07
N ASP A 349 -2.21 3.29 15.63
CA ASP A 349 -3.42 3.69 16.36
C ASP A 349 -4.67 3.69 15.45
N GLN A 350 -4.50 3.93 14.13
CA GLN A 350 -5.58 3.96 13.15
C GLN A 350 -6.01 2.56 12.64
N LEU A 351 -5.20 1.51 12.87
CA LEU A 351 -5.49 0.16 12.35
C LEU A 351 -6.93 -0.32 12.61
N PRO A 352 -7.54 -0.11 13.79
CA PRO A 352 -8.93 -0.52 14.03
C PRO A 352 -9.97 0.18 13.13
N LEU A 353 -9.58 1.29 12.49
CA LEU A 353 -10.42 2.09 11.59
C LEU A 353 -10.10 1.86 10.11
N THR A 354 -9.35 0.81 9.81
CA THR A 354 -9.01 0.40 8.45
C THR A 354 -9.91 -0.73 7.98
N ARG A 355 -10.02 -0.85 6.68
CA ARG A 355 -10.59 -2.04 6.02
C ARG A 355 -9.83 -2.36 4.74
N SER A 356 -9.99 -3.58 4.25
CA SER A 356 -9.48 -4.03 2.96
C SER A 356 -10.05 -3.18 1.82
N GLN A 357 -9.28 -3.06 0.77
CA GLN A 357 -9.60 -2.24 -0.39
C GLN A 357 -10.73 -2.83 -1.24
N ASP A 358 -11.39 -1.97 -2.01
CA ASP A 358 -12.44 -2.40 -2.94
C ASP A 358 -11.86 -3.29 -4.06
N TYR A 359 -12.55 -4.37 -4.40
CA TYR A 359 -12.14 -5.36 -5.42
C TYR A 359 -11.82 -4.72 -6.76
N ALA A 360 -12.59 -3.70 -7.15
CA ALA A 360 -12.39 -2.99 -8.41
C ALA A 360 -10.97 -2.43 -8.55
N ARG A 361 -10.33 -2.02 -7.43
CA ARG A 361 -8.96 -1.50 -7.47
C ARG A 361 -7.92 -2.61 -7.45
N VAL A 362 -8.08 -3.60 -6.56
CA VAL A 362 -7.00 -4.54 -6.25
C VAL A 362 -7.05 -5.83 -7.06
N PHE A 363 -8.22 -6.24 -7.54
CA PHE A 363 -8.37 -7.52 -8.22
C PHE A 363 -8.56 -7.43 -9.73
N LEU A 364 -8.84 -6.22 -10.27
CA LEU A 364 -8.91 -6.04 -11.72
C LEU A 364 -7.55 -5.58 -12.26
N PRO A 365 -6.95 -6.30 -13.22
CA PRO A 365 -5.64 -5.96 -13.77
C PRO A 365 -5.58 -4.54 -14.33
N GLY A 366 -4.62 -3.74 -13.84
CA GLY A 366 -4.43 -2.36 -14.28
C GLY A 366 -5.48 -1.36 -13.77
N ALA A 367 -6.41 -1.79 -12.92
CA ALA A 367 -7.48 -0.93 -12.40
C ALA A 367 -6.96 0.25 -11.60
N ASP A 368 -5.91 0.07 -10.80
CA ASP A 368 -5.27 1.15 -10.06
C ASP A 368 -4.91 2.33 -10.99
N GLN A 369 -4.25 2.03 -12.10
CA GLN A 369 -3.87 3.05 -13.09
C GLN A 369 -5.08 3.63 -13.85
N ILE A 370 -6.09 2.81 -14.15
CA ILE A 370 -7.32 3.26 -14.81
C ILE A 370 -8.08 4.25 -13.94
N ILE A 371 -8.29 3.90 -12.67
CA ILE A 371 -8.98 4.75 -11.69
C ILE A 371 -8.16 6.02 -11.43
N GLY A 372 -6.86 5.87 -11.15
CA GLY A 372 -5.97 6.99 -10.90
C GLY A 372 -5.94 7.99 -12.03
N THR A 373 -5.83 7.53 -13.28
CA THR A 373 -5.86 8.39 -14.47
C THR A 373 -7.20 9.13 -14.61
N GLY A 374 -8.32 8.46 -14.35
CA GLY A 374 -9.63 9.11 -14.40
C GLY A 374 -9.78 10.21 -13.34
N LEU A 375 -9.32 9.96 -12.11
CA LEU A 375 -9.28 10.96 -11.04
C LEU A 375 -8.33 12.11 -11.36
N GLU A 376 -7.18 11.83 -11.96
CA GLU A 376 -6.22 12.83 -12.40
C GLU A 376 -6.82 13.73 -13.50
N GLN A 377 -7.56 13.19 -14.44
CA GLN A 377 -8.29 13.97 -15.46
C GLN A 377 -9.37 14.87 -14.84
N ILE A 378 -10.07 14.40 -13.81
CA ILE A 378 -11.03 15.21 -13.04
C ILE A 378 -10.31 16.41 -12.42
N GLY A 379 -9.15 16.20 -11.78
CA GLY A 379 -8.38 17.26 -11.14
C GLY A 379 -7.68 18.18 -12.12
N LEU A 380 -6.86 17.65 -13.02
CA LEU A 380 -5.98 18.46 -13.89
C LEU A 380 -6.68 19.05 -15.12
N GLN A 381 -7.67 18.33 -15.67
CA GLN A 381 -8.38 18.73 -16.88
C GLN A 381 -9.79 19.26 -16.59
N ASN A 382 -10.17 19.36 -15.33
CA ASN A 382 -11.52 19.73 -14.89
C ASN A 382 -12.62 18.87 -15.58
N ARG A 383 -12.29 17.60 -15.87
CA ARG A 383 -13.20 16.67 -16.56
C ARG A 383 -14.48 16.47 -15.74
N ASP A 384 -15.61 16.35 -16.43
CA ASP A 384 -16.87 16.02 -15.78
C ASP A 384 -16.79 14.66 -15.08
N VAL A 385 -17.21 14.61 -13.80
CA VAL A 385 -17.06 13.43 -12.95
C VAL A 385 -17.85 12.25 -13.45
N LYS A 386 -19.10 12.47 -13.90
CA LYS A 386 -19.96 11.38 -14.40
C LYS A 386 -19.36 10.77 -15.66
N SER A 387 -18.86 11.60 -16.57
CA SER A 387 -18.20 11.16 -17.80
C SER A 387 -16.91 10.38 -17.50
N ALA A 388 -16.07 10.86 -16.57
CA ALA A 388 -14.84 10.16 -16.19
C ALA A 388 -15.15 8.80 -15.54
N PHE A 389 -16.14 8.75 -14.66
CA PHE A 389 -16.53 7.52 -13.97
C PHE A 389 -17.25 6.52 -14.88
N ALA A 390 -17.98 6.99 -15.90
CA ALA A 390 -18.54 6.10 -16.93
C ALA A 390 -17.41 5.39 -17.70
N ASP A 391 -16.40 6.13 -18.16
CA ASP A 391 -15.25 5.54 -18.87
C ASP A 391 -14.47 4.53 -18.01
N ILE A 392 -14.31 4.84 -16.71
CA ILE A 392 -13.69 3.89 -15.76
C ILE A 392 -14.53 2.62 -15.68
N THR A 393 -15.86 2.77 -15.51
CA THR A 393 -16.79 1.64 -15.41
C THR A 393 -16.70 0.74 -16.63
N ASP A 394 -16.79 1.29 -17.84
CA ASP A 394 -16.78 0.52 -19.08
C ASP A 394 -15.47 -0.27 -19.25
N ARG A 395 -14.35 0.36 -18.92
CA ARG A 395 -13.03 -0.30 -18.98
C ARG A 395 -12.89 -1.41 -17.95
N LEU A 396 -13.27 -1.17 -16.71
CA LEU A 396 -13.17 -2.15 -15.63
C LEU A 396 -14.14 -3.31 -15.80
N GLN A 397 -15.37 -3.05 -16.28
CA GLN A 397 -16.33 -4.09 -16.61
C GLN A 397 -15.80 -5.00 -17.72
N THR A 398 -15.21 -4.41 -18.77
CA THR A 398 -14.58 -5.19 -19.85
C THR A 398 -13.47 -6.10 -19.33
N ILE A 399 -12.66 -5.62 -18.38
CA ILE A 399 -11.59 -6.41 -17.75
C ILE A 399 -12.20 -7.54 -16.92
N TYR A 400 -13.20 -7.25 -16.10
CA TYR A 400 -13.89 -8.24 -15.28
C TYR A 400 -14.47 -9.37 -16.14
N ASP A 401 -15.29 -9.04 -17.15
CA ASP A 401 -15.99 -10.01 -18.01
C ASP A 401 -15.02 -10.91 -18.79
N ARG A 402 -13.87 -10.37 -19.20
CA ARG A 402 -12.94 -11.10 -20.06
C ARG A 402 -11.84 -11.85 -19.30
N GLN A 403 -11.38 -11.31 -18.19
CA GLN A 403 -10.15 -11.79 -17.55
C GLN A 403 -10.38 -12.40 -16.16
N ILE A 404 -11.44 -12.02 -15.48
CA ILE A 404 -11.69 -12.41 -14.09
C ILE A 404 -12.86 -13.40 -14.00
N GLU A 405 -14.06 -12.99 -14.39
CA GLU A 405 -15.27 -13.81 -14.26
C GLU A 405 -15.12 -15.26 -14.76
N PRO A 406 -14.51 -15.51 -15.95
CA PRO A 406 -14.35 -16.87 -16.47
C PRO A 406 -13.44 -17.79 -15.63
N LYS A 407 -12.66 -17.21 -14.72
CA LYS A 407 -11.67 -17.93 -13.90
C LYS A 407 -12.08 -18.02 -12.42
N LEU A 408 -13.14 -17.33 -12.01
CA LEU A 408 -13.63 -17.40 -10.64
C LEU A 408 -14.14 -18.80 -10.32
N PRO A 409 -13.95 -19.30 -9.08
CA PRO A 409 -14.57 -20.52 -8.60
C PRO A 409 -16.10 -20.44 -8.79
N ARG A 410 -16.72 -21.53 -9.24
CA ARG A 410 -18.17 -21.67 -9.40
C ARG A 410 -18.80 -22.17 -8.14
#